data_ea93747a0fd08c6ac7ceabc4da1b58ee
#
_entry.id   ea93747a0fd08c6ac7ceabc4da1b58ee
#
_cell.length_a   1.000
_cell.length_b   1.000
_cell.length_c   1.000
_cell.angle_alpha   90.00
_cell.angle_beta   90.00
_cell.angle_gamma   90.00
#
_symmetry.space_group_name_H-M   'P 1'
#
loop_
_entity.id
_entity.type
_entity.pdbx_description
1 polymer ?
#
loop_
_entity_poly.entity_id
_entity_poly.type
_entity_poly.pdbx_seq_one_letter_code
_entity_poly.pdbx_strand_id
1 'polypeptide(L)'
;MAATSPSLLIIGAGNFGAATALSLLRKDANAKVTIVDTAEYPNPRAASHDINKIVRDDYPDKLYMRLLKKAMPLWRQDDLYKTWYHEVGMLRADATSFGEDSIASYRDMGISNESEMLPVDEVRRRWNGAFATADFKGVDRILWNPSVGFARADKALGAVVQAAVDLGAEYVVGEMAKLELGAEGQCTGVVLSDGKTLRADQVLMCTGARTAPLLAQSAPDRPQLHAGERLLATGAVSFYAKLHGAQKDKFSTIPVLKNCLPQVKGEGMSILDDGTIKFNCDLCFTNYQVFPATGEAMSVVPDQSMYNTWTGPRFLKFFEDRARKTFNGLYGKEVEDIKIEAYRMCWDASTPTHDFLISPHPHCDNLYLATGGSFHGWKFLPVIGDYVVDMLQGTLDSDFADRWAWDKKGGDGHSANPTYQIVGDLQDWTRGWAN
;
A
#
# COMPACT_ATOMS: atom_id res chain seq x y z
N MET A 1 -18.88 37.67 6.80
CA MET A 1 -17.73 36.94 7.37
C MET A 1 -17.57 35.69 6.49
N ALA A 2 -16.41 35.46 5.91
CA ALA A 2 -16.15 34.21 5.20
C ALA A 2 -16.28 33.09 6.24
N ALA A 3 -17.05 32.03 5.89
CA ALA A 3 -17.12 30.85 6.76
C ALA A 3 -15.70 30.30 6.90
N THR A 4 -15.25 30.10 8.14
CA THR A 4 -13.97 29.45 8.39
C THR A 4 -14.07 28.00 7.93
N SER A 5 -13.10 27.54 7.15
CA SER A 5 -13.03 26.12 6.77
C SER A 5 -13.07 25.23 8.01
N PRO A 6 -13.80 24.09 7.99
CA PRO A 6 -13.85 23.18 9.12
C PRO A 6 -12.44 22.66 9.45
N SER A 7 -12.15 22.49 10.74
CA SER A 7 -10.93 21.87 11.20
C SER A 7 -10.95 20.37 10.89
N LEU A 8 -9.80 19.82 10.45
CA LEU A 8 -9.66 18.42 10.08
C LEU A 8 -8.63 17.74 10.98
N LEU A 9 -9.03 16.66 11.64
CA LEU A 9 -8.17 15.76 12.39
C LEU A 9 -7.96 14.46 11.58
N ILE A 10 -6.72 14.22 11.15
CA ILE A 10 -6.33 13.04 10.37
C ILE A 10 -5.63 12.05 11.29
N ILE A 11 -6.13 10.82 11.37
CA ILE A 11 -5.55 9.74 12.15
C ILE A 11 -4.80 8.78 11.20
N GLY A 12 -3.48 8.82 11.27
CA GLY A 12 -2.56 8.07 10.42
C GLY A 12 -1.90 8.93 9.34
N ALA A 13 -0.57 9.05 9.39
CA ALA A 13 0.28 9.76 8.44
C ALA A 13 0.80 8.84 7.30
N GLY A 14 0.04 7.79 6.96
CA GLY A 14 0.30 6.93 5.82
C GLY A 14 -0.04 7.60 4.49
N ASN A 15 -0.10 6.77 3.43
CA ASN A 15 -0.35 7.23 2.07
C ASN A 15 -1.55 8.19 1.94
N PHE A 16 -2.70 7.79 2.48
CA PHE A 16 -3.93 8.57 2.39
C PHE A 16 -3.87 9.84 3.25
N GLY A 17 -3.45 9.71 4.51
CA GLY A 17 -3.47 10.86 5.44
C GLY A 17 -2.45 11.92 5.08
N ALA A 18 -1.21 11.53 4.76
CA ALA A 18 -0.17 12.46 4.35
C ALA A 18 -0.54 13.22 3.07
N ALA A 19 -1.04 12.49 2.05
CA ALA A 19 -1.47 13.10 0.79
C ALA A 19 -2.67 14.04 0.99
N THR A 20 -3.63 13.68 1.86
CA THR A 20 -4.79 14.52 2.15
C THR A 20 -4.40 15.83 2.85
N ALA A 21 -3.54 15.75 3.86
CA ALA A 21 -3.05 16.93 4.57
C ALA A 21 -2.38 17.91 3.61
N LEU A 22 -1.45 17.39 2.79
CA LEU A 22 -0.75 18.21 1.81
C LEU A 22 -1.69 18.81 0.77
N SER A 23 -2.61 18.02 0.20
CA SER A 23 -3.57 18.48 -0.80
C SER A 23 -4.48 19.57 -0.25
N LEU A 24 -5.02 19.38 0.97
CA LEU A 24 -5.90 20.35 1.59
C LEU A 24 -5.19 21.69 1.84
N LEU A 25 -3.98 21.65 2.40
CA LEU A 25 -3.20 22.86 2.70
C LEU A 25 -2.69 23.57 1.44
N ARG A 26 -2.46 22.86 0.34
CA ARG A 26 -2.16 23.46 -0.96
C ARG A 26 -3.39 24.15 -1.57
N LYS A 27 -4.59 23.63 -1.33
CA LYS A 27 -5.87 24.24 -1.79
C LYS A 27 -6.35 25.39 -0.91
N ASP A 28 -6.13 25.29 0.41
CA ASP A 28 -6.52 26.29 1.40
C ASP A 28 -5.42 26.45 2.47
N ALA A 29 -4.62 27.50 2.32
CA ALA A 29 -3.53 27.82 3.26
C ALA A 29 -4.02 28.20 4.69
N ASN A 30 -5.33 28.42 4.87
CA ASN A 30 -5.92 28.72 6.18
C ASN A 30 -6.58 27.49 6.82
N ALA A 31 -6.56 26.32 6.15
CA ALA A 31 -7.13 25.11 6.69
C ALA A 31 -6.40 24.71 7.99
N LYS A 32 -7.18 24.31 8.99
CA LYS A 32 -6.67 23.79 10.26
C LYS A 32 -6.57 22.27 10.17
N VAL A 33 -5.36 21.76 10.03
CA VAL A 33 -5.08 20.32 9.88
C VAL A 33 -4.20 19.85 11.02
N THR A 34 -4.67 18.85 11.76
CA THR A 34 -3.86 18.11 12.74
C THR A 34 -3.72 16.66 12.26
N ILE A 35 -2.49 16.16 12.20
CA ILE A 35 -2.17 14.77 11.85
C ILE A 35 -1.72 14.06 13.13
N VAL A 36 -2.30 12.90 13.41
CA VAL A 36 -1.90 12.05 14.53
C VAL A 36 -1.37 10.72 14.00
N ASP A 37 -0.18 10.32 14.43
CA ASP A 37 0.34 8.97 14.16
C ASP A 37 1.09 8.44 15.39
N THR A 38 1.25 7.12 15.45
CA THR A 38 1.84 6.41 16.58
C THR A 38 3.35 6.54 16.70
N ALA A 39 4.01 7.20 15.76
CA ALA A 39 5.45 7.47 15.74
C ALA A 39 5.74 8.74 14.94
N GLU A 40 6.99 9.21 15.03
CA GLU A 40 7.51 10.22 14.10
C GLU A 40 7.42 9.76 12.64
N TYR A 41 7.30 10.72 11.72
CA TYR A 41 7.20 10.41 10.30
C TYR A 41 8.58 10.25 9.62
N PRO A 42 8.67 9.34 8.65
CA PRO A 42 7.65 8.37 8.23
C PRO A 42 7.58 7.19 9.20
N ASN A 43 6.37 6.85 9.69
CA ASN A 43 6.18 5.77 10.65
C ASN A 43 6.67 4.41 10.09
N PRO A 44 7.69 3.77 10.67
CA PRO A 44 8.28 2.54 10.14
C PRO A 44 7.34 1.32 10.18
N ARG A 45 6.26 1.41 10.95
CA ARG A 45 5.24 0.35 11.05
C ARG A 45 4.14 0.47 10.01
N ALA A 46 4.01 1.62 9.35
CA ALA A 46 2.97 1.85 8.36
C ALA A 46 3.16 0.95 7.11
N ALA A 47 2.06 0.49 6.52
CA ALA A 47 2.10 -0.19 5.23
C ALA A 47 2.73 0.69 4.14
N SER A 48 2.58 2.00 4.26
CA SER A 48 3.15 2.99 3.35
C SER A 48 4.66 3.14 3.44
N HIS A 49 5.27 2.74 4.56
CA HIS A 49 6.72 2.78 4.76
C HIS A 49 7.38 1.54 4.17
N ASP A 50 8.43 1.73 3.39
CA ASP A 50 9.33 0.68 2.90
C ASP A 50 10.57 1.32 2.28
N ILE A 51 11.64 0.53 2.05
CA ILE A 51 12.83 1.02 1.34
C ILE A 51 12.52 1.39 -0.12
N ASN A 52 11.59 0.66 -0.75
CA ASN A 52 11.08 0.96 -2.08
C ASN A 52 9.70 0.34 -2.31
N LYS A 53 8.95 0.90 -3.25
CA LYS A 53 7.65 0.36 -3.72
C LYS A 53 7.50 0.61 -5.22
N ILE A 54 6.79 -0.31 -5.89
CA ILE A 54 6.52 -0.21 -7.33
C ILE A 54 5.64 1.02 -7.61
N VAL A 55 6.03 1.78 -8.63
CA VAL A 55 5.23 2.82 -9.26
C VAL A 55 5.04 2.41 -10.71
N ARG A 56 3.82 2.03 -11.06
CA ARG A 56 3.44 1.52 -12.39
C ARG A 56 2.07 2.04 -12.79
N ASP A 57 1.80 2.11 -14.08
CA ASP A 57 0.56 2.61 -14.66
C ASP A 57 -0.17 1.60 -15.56
N ASP A 58 0.32 0.38 -15.65
CA ASP A 58 -0.31 -0.73 -16.37
C ASP A 58 -1.47 -1.32 -15.58
N TYR A 59 -2.69 -1.01 -15.99
CA TYR A 59 -3.93 -1.57 -15.46
C TYR A 59 -4.91 -1.90 -16.59
N PRO A 60 -5.59 -3.05 -16.53
CA PRO A 60 -6.80 -3.29 -17.33
C PRO A 60 -7.95 -2.35 -16.93
N ASP A 61 -8.03 -1.96 -15.65
CA ASP A 61 -9.06 -1.08 -15.11
C ASP A 61 -8.77 0.39 -15.42
N LYS A 62 -9.60 0.98 -16.28
CA LYS A 62 -9.47 2.38 -16.74
C LYS A 62 -9.66 3.40 -15.61
N LEU A 63 -10.38 3.06 -14.53
CA LEU A 63 -10.55 3.98 -13.40
C LEU A 63 -9.20 4.26 -12.73
N TYR A 64 -8.42 3.21 -12.44
CA TYR A 64 -7.08 3.39 -11.86
C TYR A 64 -6.09 3.99 -12.85
N MET A 65 -6.21 3.70 -14.15
CA MET A 65 -5.41 4.40 -15.16
C MET A 65 -5.69 5.90 -15.22
N ARG A 66 -6.94 6.36 -14.96
CA ARG A 66 -7.26 7.79 -14.86
C ARG A 66 -6.48 8.47 -13.74
N LEU A 67 -6.32 7.81 -12.59
CA LEU A 67 -5.49 8.33 -11.49
C LEU A 67 -4.01 8.37 -11.89
N LEU A 68 -3.51 7.31 -12.52
CA LEU A 68 -2.10 7.22 -12.90
C LEU A 68 -1.73 8.17 -14.03
N LYS A 69 -2.65 8.45 -14.93
CA LYS A 69 -2.48 9.53 -15.94
C LYS A 69 -2.15 10.88 -15.28
N LYS A 70 -2.67 11.13 -14.06
CA LYS A 70 -2.35 12.33 -13.27
C LYS A 70 -1.11 12.12 -12.37
N ALA A 71 -0.91 10.94 -11.82
CA ALA A 71 0.16 10.67 -10.86
C ALA A 71 1.54 10.56 -11.53
N MET A 72 1.65 9.91 -12.71
CA MET A 72 2.94 9.66 -13.35
C MET A 72 3.70 10.93 -13.74
N PRO A 73 3.07 11.99 -14.28
CA PRO A 73 3.75 13.27 -14.50
C PRO A 73 4.33 13.87 -13.20
N LEU A 74 3.61 13.75 -12.08
CA LEU A 74 4.09 14.23 -10.78
C LEU A 74 5.28 13.41 -10.27
N TRP A 75 5.22 12.08 -10.38
CA TRP A 75 6.37 11.23 -10.05
C TRP A 75 7.64 11.61 -10.83
N ARG A 76 7.50 12.00 -12.11
CA ARG A 76 8.62 12.34 -12.99
C ARG A 76 9.13 13.77 -12.86
N GLN A 77 8.27 14.73 -12.55
CA GLN A 77 8.56 16.16 -12.78
C GLN A 77 8.43 17.03 -11.52
N ASP A 78 7.54 16.68 -10.58
CA ASP A 78 7.34 17.48 -9.37
C ASP A 78 8.54 17.32 -8.42
N ASP A 79 9.06 18.45 -7.94
CA ASP A 79 10.26 18.51 -7.08
C ASP A 79 10.14 17.69 -5.79
N LEU A 80 8.91 17.51 -5.30
CA LEU A 80 8.63 16.71 -4.11
C LEU A 80 8.83 15.21 -4.34
N TYR A 81 8.58 14.72 -5.57
CA TYR A 81 8.54 13.29 -5.86
C TYR A 81 9.70 12.80 -6.72
N LYS A 82 10.13 13.61 -7.72
CA LYS A 82 11.09 13.18 -8.77
C LYS A 82 12.42 12.67 -8.21
N THR A 83 12.89 13.22 -7.09
CA THR A 83 14.14 12.79 -6.42
C THR A 83 14.06 11.36 -5.89
N TRP A 84 12.85 10.90 -5.59
CA TRP A 84 12.60 9.60 -4.97
C TRP A 84 12.12 8.55 -5.98
N TYR A 85 11.78 8.96 -7.19
CA TYR A 85 11.30 8.07 -8.25
C TYR A 85 12.44 7.65 -9.18
N HIS A 86 12.48 6.36 -9.49
CA HIS A 86 13.46 5.75 -10.38
C HIS A 86 12.73 5.02 -11.49
N GLU A 87 12.80 5.59 -12.72
CA GLU A 87 12.22 4.98 -13.92
C GLU A 87 13.20 3.96 -14.50
N VAL A 88 13.03 2.72 -14.08
CA VAL A 88 13.91 1.59 -14.43
C VAL A 88 13.22 0.55 -15.32
N GLY A 89 11.95 0.78 -15.61
CA GLY A 89 11.08 -0.16 -16.28
C GLY A 89 10.57 -1.28 -15.39
N MET A 90 9.60 -2.03 -15.91
CA MET A 90 9.02 -3.20 -15.25
C MET A 90 8.74 -4.31 -16.25
N LEU A 91 9.10 -5.52 -15.87
CA LEU A 91 8.71 -6.77 -16.50
C LEU A 91 7.53 -7.39 -15.74
N ARG A 92 6.55 -7.92 -16.47
CA ARG A 92 5.48 -8.73 -15.89
C ARG A 92 5.29 -10.03 -16.65
N ALA A 93 5.64 -11.14 -16.01
CA ALA A 93 5.34 -12.48 -16.47
C ALA A 93 3.97 -12.91 -15.94
N ASP A 94 3.00 -13.05 -16.81
CA ASP A 94 1.61 -13.36 -16.48
C ASP A 94 1.03 -14.28 -17.56
N ALA A 95 0.35 -15.35 -17.14
CA ALA A 95 -0.29 -16.28 -18.05
C ALA A 95 -1.71 -15.87 -18.47
N THR A 96 -2.19 -14.72 -17.93
CA THR A 96 -3.47 -14.13 -18.32
C THR A 96 -3.28 -13.09 -19.41
N SER A 97 -4.37 -12.52 -19.92
CA SER A 97 -4.34 -11.42 -20.90
C SER A 97 -3.95 -10.05 -20.30
N PHE A 98 -3.49 -10.00 -19.06
CA PHE A 98 -3.20 -8.73 -18.37
C PHE A 98 -2.29 -7.78 -19.19
N GLY A 99 -1.26 -8.31 -19.84
CA GLY A 99 -0.32 -7.50 -20.64
C GLY A 99 -0.99 -6.87 -21.84
N GLU A 100 -1.70 -7.68 -22.62
CA GLU A 100 -2.44 -7.25 -23.81
C GLU A 100 -3.57 -6.28 -23.46
N ASP A 101 -4.32 -6.58 -22.39
CA ASP A 101 -5.42 -5.74 -21.92
C ASP A 101 -4.91 -4.38 -21.42
N SER A 102 -3.77 -4.34 -20.73
CA SER A 102 -3.13 -3.10 -20.31
C SER A 102 -2.69 -2.26 -21.50
N ILE A 103 -2.06 -2.87 -22.52
CA ILE A 103 -1.67 -2.19 -23.75
C ILE A 103 -2.90 -1.67 -24.50
N ALA A 104 -3.97 -2.45 -24.56
CA ALA A 104 -5.24 -2.02 -25.16
C ALA A 104 -5.83 -0.83 -24.40
N SER A 105 -5.80 -0.86 -23.06
CA SER A 105 -6.31 0.24 -22.23
C SER A 105 -5.54 1.54 -22.44
N TYR A 106 -4.22 1.53 -22.60
CA TYR A 106 -3.47 2.73 -23.00
C TYR A 106 -3.97 3.32 -24.31
N ARG A 107 -4.14 2.47 -25.32
CA ARG A 107 -4.62 2.89 -26.65
C ARG A 107 -6.02 3.48 -26.57
N ASP A 108 -6.95 2.82 -25.90
CA ASP A 108 -8.33 3.27 -25.73
C ASP A 108 -8.45 4.61 -24.99
N MET A 109 -7.52 4.87 -24.06
CA MET A 109 -7.48 6.12 -23.30
C MET A 109 -6.65 7.23 -23.98
N GLY A 110 -6.08 6.96 -25.17
CA GLY A 110 -5.21 7.90 -25.87
C GLY A 110 -3.95 8.25 -25.09
N ILE A 111 -3.41 7.28 -24.30
CA ILE A 111 -2.17 7.43 -23.57
C ILE A 111 -1.04 6.86 -24.43
N SER A 112 -0.07 7.72 -24.79
CA SER A 112 1.15 7.25 -25.44
C SER A 112 1.97 6.44 -24.45
N ASN A 113 2.26 5.19 -24.80
CA ASN A 113 3.03 4.28 -23.96
C ASN A 113 3.86 3.34 -24.84
N GLU A 114 5.09 3.05 -24.45
CA GLU A 114 6.03 2.20 -25.17
C GLU A 114 6.02 0.75 -24.68
N SER A 115 4.95 0.35 -23.97
CA SER A 115 4.81 -1.02 -23.49
C SER A 115 4.66 -2.01 -24.64
N GLU A 116 5.36 -3.12 -24.53
CA GLU A 116 5.35 -4.20 -25.52
C GLU A 116 5.41 -5.58 -24.86
N MET A 117 4.98 -6.60 -25.62
CA MET A 117 5.13 -7.99 -25.21
C MET A 117 6.46 -8.54 -25.76
N LEU A 118 7.49 -8.64 -24.90
CA LEU A 118 8.81 -9.17 -25.27
C LEU A 118 8.83 -10.71 -25.28
N PRO A 119 9.48 -11.34 -26.26
CA PRO A 119 9.80 -12.77 -26.19
C PRO A 119 10.64 -13.10 -24.93
N VAL A 120 10.37 -14.23 -24.28
CA VAL A 120 11.11 -14.68 -23.09
C VAL A 120 12.62 -14.79 -23.36
N ASP A 121 13.01 -15.28 -24.54
CA ASP A 121 14.43 -15.39 -24.91
C ASP A 121 15.14 -14.04 -24.99
N GLU A 122 14.43 -12.98 -25.33
CA GLU A 122 14.96 -11.64 -25.32
C GLU A 122 15.14 -11.13 -23.89
N VAL A 123 14.16 -11.33 -23.01
CA VAL A 123 14.27 -11.00 -21.58
C VAL A 123 15.49 -11.69 -20.94
N ARG A 124 15.74 -12.96 -21.30
CA ARG A 124 16.90 -13.73 -20.79
C ARG A 124 18.26 -13.14 -21.18
N ARG A 125 18.33 -12.46 -22.35
CA ARG A 125 19.59 -11.85 -22.86
C ARG A 125 19.80 -10.42 -22.39
N ARG A 126 18.73 -9.68 -22.12
CA ARG A 126 18.82 -8.28 -21.64
C ARG A 126 19.38 -8.22 -20.20
N TRP A 127 19.67 -7.05 -19.73
CA TRP A 127 20.08 -6.74 -18.35
C TRP A 127 21.23 -7.62 -17.83
N ASN A 128 22.30 -7.70 -18.63
CA ASN A 128 23.50 -8.49 -18.33
C ASN A 128 23.20 -9.98 -18.05
N GLY A 129 22.08 -10.49 -18.54
CA GLY A 129 21.64 -11.87 -18.30
C GLY A 129 21.19 -12.16 -16.86
N ALA A 130 20.82 -11.16 -16.10
CA ALA A 130 20.34 -11.35 -14.72
C ALA A 130 19.10 -12.26 -14.63
N PHE A 131 18.33 -12.37 -15.73
CA PHE A 131 17.16 -13.26 -15.84
C PHE A 131 17.41 -14.52 -16.70
N ALA A 132 18.67 -14.84 -17.01
CA ALA A 132 19.01 -15.92 -17.95
C ALA A 132 18.39 -17.26 -17.57
N THR A 133 18.30 -17.56 -16.28
CA THR A 133 17.77 -18.82 -15.74
C THR A 133 16.51 -18.63 -14.88
N ALA A 134 15.88 -17.43 -14.92
CA ALA A 134 14.62 -17.15 -14.24
C ALA A 134 13.50 -18.10 -14.74
N ASP A 135 12.57 -18.42 -13.87
CA ASP A 135 11.46 -19.32 -14.20
C ASP A 135 10.31 -18.56 -14.86
N PHE A 136 10.28 -18.65 -16.19
CA PHE A 136 9.21 -18.15 -17.03
C PHE A 136 8.42 -19.29 -17.69
N LYS A 137 8.45 -20.49 -17.11
CA LYS A 137 7.73 -21.65 -17.68
C LYS A 137 6.23 -21.39 -17.71
N GLY A 138 5.64 -21.52 -18.88
CA GLY A 138 4.19 -21.35 -19.09
C GLY A 138 3.81 -20.04 -19.79
N VAL A 139 4.81 -19.22 -20.16
CA VAL A 139 4.61 -18.04 -21.03
C VAL A 139 5.72 -17.97 -22.06
N ASP A 140 5.39 -17.47 -23.25
CA ASP A 140 6.34 -17.22 -24.34
C ASP A 140 6.72 -15.74 -24.44
N ARG A 141 5.91 -14.86 -23.84
CA ARG A 141 6.08 -13.41 -23.87
C ARG A 141 5.84 -12.80 -22.49
N ILE A 142 6.49 -11.70 -22.24
CA ILE A 142 6.47 -10.95 -20.98
C ILE A 142 6.17 -9.48 -21.31
N LEU A 143 5.23 -8.89 -20.57
CA LEU A 143 4.98 -7.45 -20.68
C LEU A 143 6.24 -6.69 -20.22
N TRP A 144 6.74 -5.82 -21.07
CA TRP A 144 7.74 -4.83 -20.76
C TRP A 144 7.13 -3.43 -20.81
N ASN A 145 7.21 -2.70 -19.71
CA ASN A 145 6.85 -1.29 -19.65
C ASN A 145 8.09 -0.48 -19.25
N PRO A 146 8.72 0.25 -20.19
CA PRO A 146 9.93 1.03 -19.91
C PRO A 146 9.68 2.29 -19.09
N SER A 147 8.45 2.80 -19.08
CA SER A 147 8.07 4.10 -18.54
C SER A 147 7.55 4.05 -17.10
N VAL A 148 7.94 3.02 -16.34
CA VAL A 148 7.56 2.82 -14.94
C VAL A 148 8.78 2.39 -14.11
N GLY A 149 8.59 2.13 -12.83
CA GLY A 149 9.71 1.70 -12.00
C GLY A 149 9.33 1.62 -10.53
N PHE A 150 10.13 2.23 -9.67
CA PHE A 150 9.89 2.24 -8.24
C PHE A 150 10.20 3.62 -7.62
N ALA A 151 9.71 3.84 -6.41
CA ALA A 151 10.15 4.98 -5.62
C ALA A 151 10.64 4.55 -4.23
N ARG A 152 11.54 5.36 -3.66
CA ARG A 152 11.99 5.27 -2.26
C ARG A 152 10.83 5.65 -1.37
N ALA A 153 10.10 4.64 -0.90
CA ALA A 153 8.80 4.85 -0.27
C ALA A 153 8.88 5.60 1.06
N ASP A 154 9.87 5.26 1.89
CA ASP A 154 10.17 5.96 3.14
C ASP A 154 10.45 7.45 2.91
N LYS A 155 11.28 7.75 1.92
CA LYS A 155 11.73 9.11 1.61
C LYS A 155 10.60 9.96 1.03
N ALA A 156 9.88 9.43 0.05
CA ALA A 156 8.76 10.12 -0.57
C ALA A 156 7.64 10.42 0.43
N LEU A 157 7.29 9.43 1.28
CA LEU A 157 6.27 9.63 2.31
C LEU A 157 6.70 10.69 3.34
N GLY A 158 7.95 10.60 3.83
CA GLY A 158 8.51 11.59 4.75
C GLY A 158 8.51 13.01 4.16
N ALA A 159 8.87 13.16 2.89
CA ALA A 159 8.84 14.44 2.20
C ALA A 159 7.42 15.01 2.08
N VAL A 160 6.41 14.17 1.82
CA VAL A 160 5.00 14.61 1.74
C VAL A 160 4.49 15.09 3.10
N VAL A 161 4.78 14.36 4.19
CA VAL A 161 4.39 14.79 5.54
C VAL A 161 5.12 16.09 5.91
N GLN A 162 6.43 16.17 5.65
CA GLN A 162 7.20 17.39 5.92
C GLN A 162 6.62 18.60 5.17
N ALA A 163 6.28 18.43 3.89
CA ALA A 163 5.67 19.50 3.10
C ALA A 163 4.31 19.95 3.67
N ALA A 164 3.51 19.03 4.22
CA ALA A 164 2.27 19.38 4.90
C ALA A 164 2.53 20.17 6.20
N VAL A 165 3.53 19.74 6.99
CA VAL A 165 3.96 20.44 8.21
C VAL A 165 4.50 21.85 7.88
N ASP A 166 5.30 21.99 6.84
CA ASP A 166 5.83 23.29 6.39
C ASP A 166 4.71 24.25 5.93
N LEU A 167 3.59 23.71 5.46
CA LEU A 167 2.38 24.47 5.13
C LEU A 167 1.46 24.70 6.32
N GLY A 168 1.80 24.25 7.52
CA GLY A 168 1.08 24.55 8.76
C GLY A 168 0.26 23.41 9.35
N ALA A 169 0.41 22.15 8.87
CA ALA A 169 -0.16 21.02 9.59
C ALA A 169 0.51 20.84 10.96
N GLU A 170 -0.30 20.65 12.00
CA GLU A 170 0.18 20.19 13.30
C GLU A 170 0.42 18.67 13.25
N TYR A 171 1.61 18.20 13.62
CA TYR A 171 1.89 16.77 13.72
C TYR A 171 1.99 16.37 15.21
N VAL A 172 1.18 15.38 15.60
CA VAL A 172 1.10 14.88 16.97
C VAL A 172 1.48 13.39 16.99
N VAL A 173 2.51 13.05 17.74
CA VAL A 173 2.82 11.65 18.05
C VAL A 173 1.87 11.17 19.15
N GLY A 174 1.01 10.21 18.82
CA GLY A 174 0.03 9.67 19.76
C GLY A 174 -0.73 8.48 19.15
N GLU A 175 -1.16 7.56 19.99
CA GLU A 175 -1.96 6.41 19.58
C GLU A 175 -3.42 6.67 19.91
N MET A 176 -4.28 6.60 18.88
CA MET A 176 -5.72 6.66 19.07
C MET A 176 -6.21 5.42 19.84
N ALA A 177 -6.88 5.65 20.97
CA ALA A 177 -7.57 4.60 21.72
C ALA A 177 -9.00 4.42 21.22
N LYS A 178 -9.73 5.50 20.99
CA LYS A 178 -11.13 5.47 20.52
C LYS A 178 -11.57 6.80 19.94
N LEU A 179 -12.70 6.78 19.21
CA LEU A 179 -13.42 7.99 18.81
C LEU A 179 -14.00 8.70 20.05
N GLU A 180 -14.06 10.01 20.00
CA GLU A 180 -14.92 10.80 20.89
C GLU A 180 -16.26 11.03 20.18
N LEU A 181 -17.33 10.46 20.72
CA LEU A 181 -18.68 10.58 20.19
C LEU A 181 -19.50 11.55 21.04
N GLY A 182 -20.18 12.48 20.36
CA GLY A 182 -21.09 13.43 21.01
C GLY A 182 -22.42 12.80 21.43
N ALA A 183 -23.27 13.59 22.07
CA ALA A 183 -24.55 13.13 22.60
C ALA A 183 -25.53 12.62 21.52
N GLU A 184 -25.43 13.15 20.29
CA GLU A 184 -26.24 12.73 19.14
C GLU A 184 -25.55 11.59 18.34
N GLY A 185 -24.38 11.13 18.81
CA GLY A 185 -23.64 10.04 18.21
C GLY A 185 -22.71 10.44 17.05
N GLN A 186 -22.57 11.73 16.78
CA GLN A 186 -21.63 12.30 15.82
C GLN A 186 -20.20 12.18 16.34
N CYS A 187 -19.21 12.12 15.46
CA CYS A 187 -17.80 12.18 15.83
C CYS A 187 -17.40 13.65 16.14
N THR A 188 -16.75 13.86 17.29
CA THR A 188 -16.26 15.18 17.74
C THR A 188 -14.73 15.23 17.88
N GLY A 189 -14.07 14.07 17.75
CA GLY A 189 -12.64 13.94 17.92
C GLY A 189 -12.19 12.52 18.20
N VAL A 190 -11.02 12.40 18.83
CA VAL A 190 -10.46 11.14 19.31
C VAL A 190 -9.89 11.27 20.71
N VAL A 191 -9.89 10.17 21.44
CA VAL A 191 -9.17 10.01 22.71
C VAL A 191 -7.91 9.20 22.43
N LEU A 192 -6.76 9.72 22.82
CA LEU A 192 -5.47 9.03 22.73
C LEU A 192 -5.28 8.06 23.91
N SER A 193 -4.33 7.14 23.76
CA SER A 193 -4.02 6.13 24.80
C SER A 193 -3.45 6.74 26.09
N ASP A 194 -2.90 7.97 26.01
CA ASP A 194 -2.46 8.74 27.19
C ASP A 194 -3.61 9.51 27.89
N GLY A 195 -4.84 9.41 27.39
CA GLY A 195 -6.03 10.08 27.89
C GLY A 195 -6.27 11.48 27.31
N LYS A 196 -5.35 12.03 26.51
CA LYS A 196 -5.54 13.32 25.84
C LYS A 196 -6.65 13.21 24.80
N THR A 197 -7.52 14.21 24.76
CA THR A 197 -8.57 14.32 23.73
C THR A 197 -8.19 15.39 22.71
N LEU A 198 -8.31 15.03 21.43
CA LEU A 198 -8.16 15.94 20.30
C LEU A 198 -9.50 16.10 19.60
N ARG A 199 -9.97 17.34 19.42
CA ARG A 199 -11.27 17.66 18.81
C ARG A 199 -11.09 18.38 17.50
N ALA A 200 -12.01 18.11 16.57
CA ALA A 200 -12.11 18.81 15.29
C ALA A 200 -13.54 18.72 14.75
N ASP A 201 -13.85 19.57 13.79
CA ASP A 201 -15.14 19.55 13.08
C ASP A 201 -15.30 18.31 12.19
N GLN A 202 -14.18 17.77 11.67
CA GLN A 202 -14.13 16.56 10.84
C GLN A 202 -12.98 15.65 11.32
N VAL A 203 -13.25 14.34 11.38
CA VAL A 203 -12.26 13.31 11.69
C VAL A 203 -12.11 12.37 10.53
N LEU A 204 -10.89 12.24 10.00
CA LEU A 204 -10.56 11.34 8.89
C LEU A 204 -9.68 10.19 9.39
N MET A 205 -10.18 8.97 9.35
CA MET A 205 -9.44 7.78 9.68
C MET A 205 -8.65 7.25 8.47
N CYS A 206 -7.32 7.39 8.54
CA CYS A 206 -6.36 6.83 7.58
C CYS A 206 -5.52 5.72 8.22
N THR A 207 -6.14 4.92 9.09
CA THR A 207 -5.48 4.00 10.03
C THR A 207 -5.15 2.62 9.43
N GLY A 208 -5.33 2.46 8.10
CA GLY A 208 -4.99 1.24 7.37
C GLY A 208 -5.59 -0.01 8.02
N ALA A 209 -4.79 -1.04 8.22
CA ALA A 209 -5.21 -2.32 8.82
C ALA A 209 -5.78 -2.20 10.23
N ARG A 210 -5.56 -1.09 10.92
CA ARG A 210 -6.12 -0.83 12.26
C ARG A 210 -7.51 -0.19 12.23
N THR A 211 -8.05 0.16 11.07
CA THR A 211 -9.34 0.86 10.97
C THR A 211 -10.49 0.03 11.55
N ALA A 212 -10.62 -1.23 11.18
CA ALA A 212 -11.70 -2.09 11.66
C ALA A 212 -11.70 -2.27 13.18
N PRO A 213 -10.58 -2.68 13.84
CA PRO A 213 -10.55 -2.80 15.30
C PRO A 213 -10.75 -1.47 16.03
N LEU A 214 -10.26 -0.33 15.50
CA LEU A 214 -10.47 0.97 16.13
C LEU A 214 -11.92 1.43 16.09
N LEU A 215 -12.66 1.16 15.01
CA LEU A 215 -14.10 1.42 14.94
C LEU A 215 -14.87 0.56 15.92
N ALA A 216 -14.59 -0.74 15.96
CA ALA A 216 -15.22 -1.68 16.88
C ALA A 216 -14.94 -1.34 18.36
N GLN A 217 -13.71 -0.97 18.70
CA GLN A 217 -13.31 -0.54 20.03
C GLN A 217 -13.95 0.78 20.45
N SER A 218 -14.17 1.69 19.50
CA SER A 218 -14.74 3.01 19.77
C SER A 218 -16.21 2.96 20.15
N ALA A 219 -16.96 1.99 19.61
CA ALA A 219 -18.40 1.88 19.80
C ALA A 219 -18.84 0.39 19.81
N PRO A 220 -18.44 -0.41 20.82
CA PRO A 220 -18.71 -1.85 20.85
C PRO A 220 -20.20 -2.19 20.79
N ASP A 221 -21.06 -1.32 21.35
CA ASP A 221 -22.52 -1.49 21.37
C ASP A 221 -23.23 -0.90 20.13
N ARG A 222 -22.48 -0.41 19.13
CA ARG A 222 -23.02 0.18 17.90
C ARG A 222 -22.46 -0.52 16.66
N PRO A 223 -22.91 -1.77 16.36
CA PRO A 223 -22.36 -2.56 15.25
C PRO A 223 -22.46 -1.90 13.88
N GLN A 224 -23.39 -0.94 13.67
CA GLN A 224 -23.49 -0.15 12.45
C GLN A 224 -22.25 0.74 12.20
N LEU A 225 -21.44 1.01 13.22
CA LEU A 225 -20.17 1.72 13.09
C LEU A 225 -19.00 0.80 12.74
N HIS A 226 -19.16 -0.50 12.87
CA HIS A 226 -18.08 -1.47 12.62
C HIS A 226 -17.86 -1.67 11.12
N ALA A 227 -16.60 -1.79 10.73
CA ALA A 227 -16.26 -2.05 9.32
C ALA A 227 -16.77 -3.43 8.84
N GLY A 228 -16.90 -4.42 9.76
CA GLY A 228 -17.31 -5.77 9.41
C GLY A 228 -16.42 -6.35 8.31
N GLU A 229 -17.04 -6.98 7.31
CA GLU A 229 -16.34 -7.58 6.16
C GLU A 229 -15.83 -6.57 5.13
N ARG A 230 -16.11 -5.27 5.28
CA ARG A 230 -15.66 -4.23 4.35
C ARG A 230 -14.17 -4.00 4.36
N LEU A 231 -13.52 -4.26 5.50
CA LEU A 231 -12.09 -4.10 5.70
C LEU A 231 -11.50 -5.31 6.41
N LEU A 232 -10.49 -5.89 5.81
CA LEU A 232 -9.74 -7.00 6.35
C LEU A 232 -8.28 -6.59 6.56
N ALA A 233 -7.75 -6.74 7.77
CA ALA A 233 -6.32 -6.63 7.99
C ALA A 233 -5.62 -7.83 7.35
N THR A 234 -4.75 -7.56 6.37
CA THR A 234 -4.01 -8.58 5.64
C THR A 234 -2.51 -8.35 5.77
N GLY A 235 -1.81 -9.40 6.18
CA GLY A 235 -0.35 -9.42 6.27
C GLY A 235 0.29 -9.83 4.94
N ALA A 236 1.47 -9.31 4.70
CA ALA A 236 2.38 -9.73 3.64
C ALA A 236 3.83 -9.64 4.14
N VAL A 237 4.76 -10.34 3.48
CA VAL A 237 6.17 -10.33 3.88
C VAL A 237 7.05 -9.92 2.72
N SER A 238 7.90 -8.93 2.96
CA SER A 238 9.01 -8.56 2.09
C SER A 238 10.31 -9.15 2.63
N PHE A 239 11.18 -9.57 1.73
CA PHE A 239 12.48 -10.17 2.01
C PHE A 239 13.60 -9.32 1.44
N TYR A 240 14.76 -9.37 2.09
CA TYR A 240 15.92 -8.57 1.71
C TYR A 240 17.16 -9.45 1.63
N ALA A 241 17.93 -9.22 0.57
CA ALA A 241 19.23 -9.82 0.38
C ALA A 241 20.25 -8.76 -0.03
N LYS A 242 21.54 -9.07 0.12
CA LYS A 242 22.62 -8.15 -0.23
C LYS A 242 23.50 -8.77 -1.30
N LEU A 243 23.66 -8.06 -2.41
CA LEU A 243 24.54 -8.44 -3.51
C LEU A 243 25.84 -7.65 -3.43
N HIS A 244 26.96 -8.29 -3.78
CA HIS A 244 28.29 -7.71 -3.71
C HIS A 244 29.09 -7.98 -4.99
N GLY A 245 30.11 -7.15 -5.27
CA GLY A 245 31.05 -7.33 -6.37
C GLY A 245 30.36 -7.60 -7.71
N ALA A 246 30.82 -8.59 -8.44
CA ALA A 246 30.31 -8.94 -9.76
C ALA A 246 28.80 -9.25 -9.81
N GLN A 247 28.22 -9.78 -8.73
CA GLN A 247 26.78 -9.99 -8.67
C GLN A 247 26.02 -8.65 -8.61
N LYS A 248 26.48 -7.71 -7.78
CA LYS A 248 25.92 -6.37 -7.74
C LYS A 248 26.00 -5.70 -9.10
N ASP A 249 27.14 -5.79 -9.77
CA ASP A 249 27.34 -5.19 -11.10
C ASP A 249 26.39 -5.81 -12.14
N LYS A 250 26.23 -7.12 -12.11
CA LYS A 250 25.31 -7.84 -13.00
C LYS A 250 23.85 -7.37 -12.84
N PHE A 251 23.43 -7.10 -11.62
CA PHE A 251 22.08 -6.70 -11.27
C PHE A 251 21.86 -5.15 -11.32
N SER A 252 22.89 -4.37 -11.60
CA SER A 252 22.86 -2.91 -11.48
C SER A 252 21.81 -2.22 -12.37
N THR A 253 21.38 -2.85 -13.44
CA THR A 253 20.43 -2.29 -14.43
C THR A 253 19.12 -3.05 -14.52
N ILE A 254 18.86 -3.99 -13.61
CA ILE A 254 17.61 -4.77 -13.67
C ILE A 254 16.39 -3.88 -13.44
N PRO A 255 15.31 -4.08 -14.21
CA PRO A 255 14.03 -3.48 -13.94
C PRO A 255 13.34 -4.14 -12.75
N VAL A 256 12.19 -3.61 -12.35
CA VAL A 256 11.26 -4.34 -11.50
C VAL A 256 10.76 -5.58 -12.25
N LEU A 257 10.69 -6.73 -11.57
CA LEU A 257 10.10 -7.95 -12.11
C LEU A 257 8.89 -8.38 -11.28
N LYS A 258 7.71 -8.43 -11.88
CA LYS A 258 6.54 -9.11 -11.35
C LYS A 258 6.38 -10.44 -12.07
N ASN A 259 6.42 -11.55 -11.32
CA ASN A 259 6.19 -12.88 -11.87
C ASN A 259 4.96 -13.49 -11.21
N CYS A 260 3.84 -13.49 -11.96
CA CYS A 260 2.53 -13.98 -11.51
C CYS A 260 2.34 -15.47 -11.73
N LEU A 261 3.32 -16.15 -12.33
CA LEU A 261 3.22 -17.57 -12.64
C LEU A 261 3.09 -18.41 -11.36
N PRO A 262 2.23 -19.45 -11.34
CA PRO A 262 1.90 -20.18 -10.10
C PRO A 262 3.10 -20.79 -9.37
N GLN A 263 4.15 -21.16 -10.11
CA GLN A 263 5.36 -21.75 -9.53
C GLN A 263 6.28 -20.71 -8.88
N VAL A 264 6.15 -19.41 -9.21
CA VAL A 264 6.97 -18.32 -8.67
C VAL A 264 6.16 -17.46 -7.71
N LYS A 265 5.13 -16.76 -8.21
CA LYS A 265 4.26 -15.84 -7.46
C LYS A 265 5.07 -14.89 -6.58
N GLY A 266 5.64 -13.86 -7.20
CA GLY A 266 6.41 -12.87 -6.48
C GLY A 266 6.80 -11.66 -7.31
N GLU A 267 7.40 -10.70 -6.65
CA GLU A 267 7.96 -9.53 -7.32
C GLU A 267 9.34 -9.21 -6.74
N GLY A 268 10.25 -8.83 -7.61
CA GLY A 268 11.59 -8.37 -7.28
C GLY A 268 11.76 -6.92 -7.67
N MET A 269 12.39 -6.16 -6.78
CA MET A 269 12.69 -4.76 -7.00
C MET A 269 14.07 -4.63 -7.65
N SER A 270 14.30 -3.51 -8.33
CA SER A 270 15.64 -3.15 -8.76
C SER A 270 16.56 -3.00 -7.56
N ILE A 271 17.84 -3.32 -7.76
CA ILE A 271 18.85 -3.22 -6.72
C ILE A 271 19.07 -1.76 -6.31
N LEU A 272 19.29 -1.52 -5.03
CA LEU A 272 19.69 -0.21 -4.50
C LEU A 272 21.21 -0.01 -4.58
N ASP A 273 21.67 1.24 -4.49
CA ASP A 273 23.08 1.62 -4.59
C ASP A 273 23.99 0.87 -3.59
N ASP A 274 23.45 0.54 -2.44
CA ASP A 274 24.15 -0.20 -1.42
C ASP A 274 24.20 -1.72 -1.65
N GLY A 275 23.64 -2.20 -2.76
CA GLY A 275 23.55 -3.62 -3.12
C GLY A 275 22.35 -4.36 -2.54
N THR A 276 21.46 -3.68 -1.85
CA THR A 276 20.25 -4.31 -1.32
C THR A 276 19.24 -4.60 -2.43
N ILE A 277 18.81 -5.86 -2.52
CA ILE A 277 17.69 -6.29 -3.35
C ILE A 277 16.53 -6.71 -2.45
N LYS A 278 15.34 -6.23 -2.77
CA LYS A 278 14.10 -6.57 -2.07
C LYS A 278 13.22 -7.39 -2.99
N PHE A 279 12.54 -8.36 -2.43
CA PHE A 279 11.52 -9.13 -3.13
C PHE A 279 10.38 -9.53 -2.17
N ASN A 280 9.26 -9.95 -2.72
CA ASN A 280 8.16 -10.55 -1.96
C ASN A 280 7.61 -11.78 -2.69
N CYS A 281 6.78 -12.56 -1.99
CA CYS A 281 6.26 -13.83 -2.46
C CYS A 281 4.79 -13.78 -2.91
N ASP A 282 4.19 -12.61 -3.04
CA ASP A 282 2.74 -12.46 -3.32
C ASP A 282 1.85 -13.31 -2.40
N LEU A 283 2.21 -13.38 -1.14
CA LEU A 283 1.42 -14.06 -0.11
C LEU A 283 0.71 -13.04 0.75
N CYS A 284 -0.60 -13.25 0.91
CA CYS A 284 -1.38 -12.56 1.93
C CYS A 284 -1.89 -13.57 2.95
N PHE A 285 -2.01 -13.13 4.18
CA PHE A 285 -2.53 -13.92 5.28
C PHE A 285 -3.29 -13.03 6.26
N THR A 286 -4.13 -13.64 7.05
CA THR A 286 -4.89 -13.02 8.12
C THR A 286 -4.25 -13.28 9.48
N ASN A 287 -4.77 -12.63 10.51
CA ASN A 287 -4.45 -12.89 11.92
C ASN A 287 -5.74 -12.76 12.72
N TYR A 288 -6.63 -13.75 12.57
CA TYR A 288 -7.92 -13.75 13.25
C TYR A 288 -7.77 -13.99 14.75
N GLN A 289 -8.37 -13.10 15.52
CA GLN A 289 -8.47 -13.18 16.97
C GLN A 289 -9.88 -12.81 17.40
N VAL A 290 -10.31 -13.33 18.56
CA VAL A 290 -11.53 -12.84 19.21
C VAL A 290 -11.22 -11.45 19.76
N PHE A 291 -11.90 -10.44 19.21
CA PHE A 291 -11.66 -9.05 19.59
C PHE A 291 -12.33 -8.76 20.93
N PRO A 292 -11.57 -8.34 21.97
CA PRO A 292 -12.12 -8.30 23.34
C PRO A 292 -13.29 -7.34 23.51
N ALA A 293 -13.35 -6.25 22.75
CA ALA A 293 -14.38 -5.24 22.90
C ALA A 293 -15.77 -5.71 22.41
N THR A 294 -15.82 -6.58 21.39
CA THR A 294 -17.08 -7.04 20.77
C THR A 294 -17.34 -8.52 20.90
N GLY A 295 -16.31 -9.33 21.22
CA GLY A 295 -16.39 -10.78 21.21
C GLY A 295 -16.43 -11.41 19.82
N GLU A 296 -16.32 -10.63 18.76
CA GLU A 296 -16.32 -11.09 17.37
C GLU A 296 -14.92 -11.49 16.91
N ALA A 297 -14.84 -12.44 15.99
CA ALA A 297 -13.59 -12.79 15.34
C ALA A 297 -13.27 -11.76 14.26
N MET A 298 -12.09 -11.12 14.34
CA MET A 298 -11.60 -10.24 13.29
C MET A 298 -10.11 -10.40 13.10
N SER A 299 -9.64 -10.16 11.88
CA SER A 299 -8.20 -10.11 11.58
C SER A 299 -7.64 -8.78 12.10
N VAL A 300 -6.63 -8.87 12.94
CA VAL A 300 -5.96 -7.71 13.55
C VAL A 300 -4.47 -7.73 13.31
N VAL A 301 -3.89 -6.55 13.34
CA VAL A 301 -2.44 -6.40 13.28
C VAL A 301 -1.83 -7.04 14.54
N PRO A 302 -0.85 -7.95 14.42
CA PRO A 302 -0.24 -8.60 15.57
C PRO A 302 0.60 -7.63 16.40
N ASP A 303 0.98 -8.06 17.59
CA ASP A 303 1.84 -7.29 18.49
C ASP A 303 3.19 -6.92 17.81
N GLN A 304 3.78 -5.81 18.26
CA GLN A 304 4.98 -5.21 17.67
C GLN A 304 6.18 -6.17 17.58
N SER A 305 6.31 -7.12 18.51
CA SER A 305 7.39 -8.10 18.53
C SER A 305 7.40 -9.01 17.28
N MET A 306 6.25 -9.14 16.59
CA MET A 306 6.09 -9.96 15.38
C MET A 306 6.06 -9.13 14.09
N TYR A 307 6.26 -7.83 14.17
CA TYR A 307 5.83 -6.86 13.18
C TYR A 307 6.99 -6.22 12.42
N ASN A 308 8.16 -6.23 13.01
CA ASN A 308 9.31 -5.50 12.50
C ASN A 308 10.23 -6.38 11.64
N THR A 309 11.19 -5.73 11.01
CA THR A 309 12.29 -6.40 10.32
C THR A 309 12.98 -7.36 11.26
N TRP A 310 13.10 -8.60 10.86
CA TRP A 310 13.83 -9.59 11.63
C TRP A 310 15.12 -9.98 10.94
N THR A 311 16.09 -10.21 11.79
CA THR A 311 17.32 -10.86 11.44
C THR A 311 17.49 -11.97 12.49
N GLY A 312 17.14 -13.21 12.22
CA GLY A 312 17.41 -14.23 13.19
C GLY A 312 16.42 -15.41 13.31
N PRO A 313 16.54 -16.26 14.36
CA PRO A 313 16.04 -17.64 14.37
C PRO A 313 14.52 -17.83 14.44
N ARG A 314 13.75 -16.77 14.50
CA ARG A 314 12.26 -16.82 14.55
C ARG A 314 11.58 -16.76 13.18
N PHE A 315 12.36 -16.92 12.13
CA PHE A 315 11.83 -16.99 10.77
C PHE A 315 11.06 -18.31 10.61
N LEU A 316 9.80 -18.25 10.26
CA LEU A 316 9.01 -19.44 10.03
C LEU A 316 9.54 -20.21 8.82
N LYS A 317 9.80 -21.49 9.00
CA LYS A 317 10.29 -22.34 7.91
C LYS A 317 9.42 -22.26 6.64
N PHE A 318 8.11 -22.11 6.80
CA PHE A 318 7.20 -21.89 5.67
C PHE A 318 7.59 -20.63 4.85
N PHE A 319 7.87 -19.51 5.50
CA PHE A 319 8.29 -18.30 4.83
C PHE A 319 9.70 -18.42 4.24
N GLU A 320 10.62 -19.09 4.91
CA GLU A 320 11.97 -19.36 4.38
C GLU A 320 11.93 -20.17 3.10
N ASP A 321 11.22 -21.30 3.11
CA ASP A 321 11.10 -22.17 1.96
C ASP A 321 10.42 -21.43 0.79
N ARG A 322 9.38 -20.66 1.11
CA ARG A 322 8.67 -19.85 0.12
C ARG A 322 9.51 -18.72 -0.45
N ALA A 323 10.23 -17.99 0.42
CA ALA A 323 11.13 -16.92 0.01
C ALA A 323 12.23 -17.45 -0.91
N ARG A 324 12.88 -18.55 -0.54
CA ARG A 324 13.93 -19.18 -1.36
C ARG A 324 13.38 -19.63 -2.71
N LYS A 325 12.23 -20.31 -2.71
CA LYS A 325 11.58 -20.73 -3.95
C LYS A 325 11.27 -19.55 -4.87
N THR A 326 10.70 -18.48 -4.32
CA THR A 326 10.34 -17.29 -5.09
C THR A 326 11.59 -16.56 -5.59
N PHE A 327 12.62 -16.38 -4.74
CA PHE A 327 13.85 -15.70 -5.13
C PHE A 327 14.55 -16.41 -6.27
N ASN A 328 14.67 -17.74 -6.17
CA ASN A 328 15.20 -18.58 -7.25
C ASN A 328 14.30 -18.54 -8.50
N GLY A 329 12.98 -18.48 -8.35
CA GLY A 329 12.06 -18.34 -9.48
C GLY A 329 12.22 -17.02 -10.22
N LEU A 330 12.42 -15.92 -9.48
CA LEU A 330 12.60 -14.59 -10.04
C LEU A 330 13.92 -14.44 -10.82
N TYR A 331 15.02 -15.02 -10.32
CA TYR A 331 16.35 -14.73 -10.84
C TYR A 331 17.17 -15.98 -11.22
N GLY A 332 16.64 -17.19 -10.94
CA GLY A 332 17.29 -18.44 -11.28
C GLY A 332 18.56 -18.71 -10.47
N LYS A 333 19.57 -19.31 -11.16
CA LYS A 333 20.85 -19.68 -10.57
C LYS A 333 21.67 -18.52 -10.06
N GLU A 334 21.39 -17.32 -10.52
CA GLU A 334 22.14 -16.10 -10.16
C GLU A 334 22.04 -15.75 -8.68
N VAL A 335 21.03 -16.31 -7.97
CA VAL A 335 20.76 -16.01 -6.56
C VAL A 335 20.71 -17.23 -5.66
N GLU A 336 21.03 -18.43 -6.16
CA GLU A 336 20.96 -19.68 -5.38
C GLU A 336 21.80 -19.61 -4.11
N ASP A 337 23.01 -19.04 -4.19
CA ASP A 337 23.95 -18.92 -3.07
C ASP A 337 23.80 -17.61 -2.27
N ILE A 338 22.88 -16.73 -2.67
CA ILE A 338 22.67 -15.46 -1.98
C ILE A 338 21.84 -15.68 -0.72
N LYS A 339 22.38 -15.26 0.42
CA LYS A 339 21.68 -15.32 1.70
C LYS A 339 20.52 -14.30 1.72
N ILE A 340 19.33 -14.75 2.13
CA ILE A 340 18.24 -13.86 2.53
C ILE A 340 18.54 -13.40 3.94
N GLU A 341 18.80 -12.11 4.14
CA GLU A 341 19.36 -11.59 5.39
C GLU A 341 18.28 -11.14 6.37
N ALA A 342 17.18 -10.63 5.84
CA ALA A 342 16.11 -10.06 6.66
C ALA A 342 14.76 -10.19 5.97
N TYR A 343 13.71 -9.99 6.75
CA TYR A 343 12.36 -9.82 6.23
C TYR A 343 11.57 -8.81 7.06
N ARG A 344 10.54 -8.27 6.46
CA ARG A 344 9.62 -7.34 7.08
C ARG A 344 8.19 -7.81 6.84
N MET A 345 7.46 -8.03 7.92
CA MET A 345 6.02 -8.23 7.86
C MET A 345 5.32 -6.88 7.76
N CYS A 346 4.40 -6.74 6.83
CA CYS A 346 3.64 -5.53 6.55
C CYS A 346 2.15 -5.84 6.61
N TRP A 347 1.36 -4.95 7.19
CA TRP A 347 -0.09 -5.13 7.31
C TRP A 347 -0.82 -4.01 6.58
N ASP A 348 -1.64 -4.38 5.60
CA ASP A 348 -2.48 -3.45 4.85
C ASP A 348 -3.97 -3.74 5.13
N ALA A 349 -4.82 -2.75 4.85
CA ALA A 349 -6.24 -2.94 4.81
C ALA A 349 -6.65 -3.36 3.40
N SER A 350 -7.27 -4.52 3.29
CA SER A 350 -7.86 -4.99 2.03
C SER A 350 -9.37 -4.88 2.07
N THR A 351 -9.96 -4.51 0.95
CA THR A 351 -11.41 -4.61 0.73
C THR A 351 -11.71 -5.84 -0.13
N PRO A 352 -12.92 -6.40 -0.09
CA PRO A 352 -13.28 -7.57 -0.92
C PRO A 352 -13.12 -7.32 -2.43
N THR A 353 -13.30 -6.08 -2.88
CA THR A 353 -13.14 -5.70 -4.29
C THR A 353 -11.73 -5.23 -4.64
N HIS A 354 -10.84 -5.13 -3.67
CA HIS A 354 -9.52 -4.50 -3.78
C HIS A 354 -9.55 -3.01 -4.17
N ASP A 355 -10.73 -2.39 -4.23
CA ASP A 355 -10.86 -0.94 -4.36
C ASP A 355 -10.61 -0.24 -3.02
N PHE A 356 -10.26 1.03 -3.06
CA PHE A 356 -10.11 1.83 -1.82
C PHE A 356 -11.45 1.98 -1.09
N LEU A 357 -11.40 2.34 0.17
CA LEU A 357 -12.54 2.81 0.94
C LEU A 357 -12.30 4.29 1.27
N ILE A 358 -12.93 5.18 0.49
CA ILE A 358 -12.82 6.63 0.64
C ILE A 358 -14.24 7.19 0.64
N SER A 359 -14.80 7.39 1.83
CA SER A 359 -16.19 7.81 1.98
C SER A 359 -16.46 8.46 3.34
N PRO A 360 -17.51 9.28 3.48
CA PRO A 360 -18.09 9.58 4.78
C PRO A 360 -18.60 8.28 5.40
N HIS A 361 -18.58 8.20 6.74
CA HIS A 361 -19.18 7.08 7.46
C HIS A 361 -20.71 7.24 7.51
N PRO A 362 -21.53 6.32 6.95
CA PRO A 362 -22.95 6.54 6.77
C PRO A 362 -23.77 6.59 8.07
N HIS A 363 -23.19 6.16 9.20
CA HIS A 363 -23.84 6.08 10.50
C HIS A 363 -23.17 6.94 11.59
N CYS A 364 -22.26 7.84 11.20
CA CYS A 364 -21.59 8.73 12.13
C CYS A 364 -21.20 10.03 11.43
N ASP A 365 -21.93 11.09 11.70
CA ASP A 365 -21.63 12.41 11.17
C ASP A 365 -20.23 12.86 11.58
N ASN A 366 -19.57 13.62 10.73
CA ASN A 366 -18.23 14.15 10.89
C ASN A 366 -17.10 13.08 10.93
N LEU A 367 -17.44 11.81 10.70
CA LEU A 367 -16.48 10.73 10.57
C LEU A 367 -16.29 10.34 9.10
N TYR A 368 -15.05 10.31 8.66
CA TYR A 368 -14.66 9.98 7.29
C TYR A 368 -13.58 8.92 7.29
N LEU A 369 -13.48 8.17 6.21
CA LEU A 369 -12.52 7.08 6.04
C LEU A 369 -11.75 7.28 4.74
N ALA A 370 -10.43 7.06 4.79
CA ALA A 370 -9.59 6.91 3.61
C ALA A 370 -8.56 5.81 3.87
N THR A 371 -8.87 4.60 3.42
CA THR A 371 -8.14 3.38 3.71
C THR A 371 -8.34 2.32 2.62
N GLY A 372 -8.03 1.06 2.88
CA GLY A 372 -8.26 -0.03 1.92
C GLY A 372 -7.25 0.00 0.76
N GLY A 373 -5.98 0.27 1.04
CA GLY A 373 -4.91 0.35 0.03
C GLY A 373 -4.73 -0.93 -0.79
N SER A 374 -5.17 -2.09 -0.26
CA SER A 374 -5.26 -3.38 -0.95
C SER A 374 -3.99 -3.73 -1.73
N PHE A 375 -2.82 -3.43 -1.14
CA PHE A 375 -1.46 -3.61 -1.69
C PHE A 375 -1.13 -2.83 -2.97
N HIS A 376 -2.01 -1.95 -3.45
CA HIS A 376 -1.72 -1.18 -4.66
C HIS A 376 -1.91 0.34 -4.51
N GLY A 377 -2.34 0.82 -3.35
CA GLY A 377 -2.67 2.24 -3.11
C GLY A 377 -1.46 3.18 -3.15
N TRP A 378 -0.25 2.70 -2.82
CA TRP A 378 0.89 3.57 -2.55
C TRP A 378 1.34 4.44 -3.73
N LYS A 379 1.32 3.91 -4.95
CA LYS A 379 1.74 4.65 -6.16
C LYS A 379 0.88 5.88 -6.48
N PHE A 380 -0.28 6.00 -5.85
CA PHE A 380 -1.19 7.14 -5.98
C PHE A 380 -0.87 8.28 -4.99
N LEU A 381 0.19 8.17 -4.19
CA LEU A 381 0.61 9.19 -3.22
C LEU A 381 0.56 10.63 -3.76
N PRO A 382 0.97 10.92 -5.01
CA PRO A 382 0.94 12.30 -5.51
C PRO A 382 -0.47 12.87 -5.76
N VAL A 383 -1.49 12.03 -5.88
CA VAL A 383 -2.82 12.47 -6.33
C VAL A 383 -3.97 12.05 -5.41
N ILE A 384 -3.79 11.00 -4.60
CA ILE A 384 -4.91 10.44 -3.83
C ILE A 384 -5.48 11.43 -2.82
N GLY A 385 -4.67 12.35 -2.31
CA GLY A 385 -5.10 13.41 -1.42
C GLY A 385 -6.15 14.32 -2.03
N ASP A 386 -6.06 14.62 -3.33
CA ASP A 386 -7.05 15.45 -4.02
C ASP A 386 -8.44 14.80 -4.01
N TYR A 387 -8.50 13.49 -4.26
CA TYR A 387 -9.75 12.74 -4.25
C TYR A 387 -10.35 12.60 -2.84
N VAL A 388 -9.48 12.48 -1.81
CA VAL A 388 -9.96 12.47 -0.43
C VAL A 388 -10.50 13.85 -0.04
N VAL A 389 -9.85 14.94 -0.43
CA VAL A 389 -10.34 16.30 -0.20
C VAL A 389 -11.66 16.52 -0.93
N ASP A 390 -11.79 16.08 -2.18
CA ASP A 390 -13.04 16.18 -2.92
C ASP A 390 -14.18 15.38 -2.25
N MET A 391 -13.88 14.22 -1.65
CA MET A 391 -14.83 13.45 -0.83
C MET A 391 -15.26 14.23 0.42
N LEU A 392 -14.29 14.82 1.17
CA LEU A 392 -14.58 15.63 2.36
C LEU A 392 -15.45 16.86 2.03
N GLN A 393 -15.33 17.41 0.84
CA GLN A 393 -16.09 18.55 0.33
C GLN A 393 -17.41 18.16 -0.37
N GLY A 394 -17.68 16.86 -0.53
CA GLY A 394 -18.87 16.36 -1.23
C GLY A 394 -18.84 16.59 -2.75
N THR A 395 -17.66 16.75 -3.33
CA THR A 395 -17.45 17.04 -4.77
C THR A 395 -16.74 15.90 -5.52
N LEU A 396 -16.54 14.76 -4.87
CA LEU A 396 -15.90 13.59 -5.50
C LEU A 396 -16.75 13.11 -6.69
N ASP A 397 -16.09 12.91 -7.83
CA ASP A 397 -16.68 12.33 -9.05
C ASP A 397 -17.40 11.01 -8.73
N SER A 398 -18.61 10.84 -9.29
CA SER A 398 -19.51 9.72 -8.99
C SER A 398 -18.91 8.36 -9.26
N ASP A 399 -18.08 8.20 -10.32
CA ASP A 399 -17.42 6.93 -10.63
C ASP A 399 -16.52 6.47 -9.48
N PHE A 400 -15.81 7.42 -8.86
CA PHE A 400 -14.97 7.14 -7.69
C PHE A 400 -15.78 6.99 -6.42
N ALA A 401 -16.81 7.85 -6.22
CA ALA A 401 -17.66 7.82 -5.04
C ALA A 401 -18.39 6.46 -4.91
N ASP A 402 -18.92 5.92 -6.00
CA ASP A 402 -19.59 4.62 -6.03
C ASP A 402 -18.60 3.45 -5.79
N ARG A 403 -17.40 3.52 -6.41
CA ARG A 403 -16.37 2.47 -6.30
C ARG A 403 -15.72 2.44 -4.92
N TRP A 404 -15.60 3.58 -4.25
CA TRP A 404 -14.92 3.71 -2.96
C TRP A 404 -15.87 3.90 -1.78
N ALA A 405 -17.18 3.76 -2.00
CA ALA A 405 -18.21 3.87 -0.99
C ALA A 405 -18.02 2.88 0.18
N TRP A 406 -18.60 3.21 1.33
CA TRP A 406 -18.72 2.31 2.47
C TRP A 406 -19.43 1.01 2.09
N ASP A 407 -20.62 1.13 1.49
CA ASP A 407 -21.34 0.01 0.88
C ASP A 407 -21.20 0.11 -0.64
N LYS A 408 -20.21 -0.63 -1.16
CA LYS A 408 -19.87 -0.57 -2.58
C LYS A 408 -20.98 -1.11 -3.45
N LYS A 409 -21.29 -0.38 -4.50
CA LYS A 409 -22.23 -0.80 -5.53
C LYS A 409 -21.47 -1.39 -6.72
N GLY A 410 -21.37 -2.72 -6.75
CA GLY A 410 -20.70 -3.41 -7.85
C GLY A 410 -19.18 -3.43 -7.67
N GLY A 411 -18.58 -4.25 -8.45
CA GLY A 411 -17.15 -4.57 -8.44
C GLY A 411 -17.01 -6.08 -8.35
N ASP A 412 -16.31 -6.65 -9.30
CA ASP A 412 -16.13 -8.09 -9.41
C ASP A 412 -14.92 -8.62 -8.62
N GLY A 413 -14.30 -7.76 -7.79
CA GLY A 413 -13.11 -8.11 -7.02
C GLY A 413 -11.84 -8.28 -7.85
N HIS A 414 -11.91 -8.03 -9.15
CA HIS A 414 -10.80 -8.27 -10.08
C HIS A 414 -10.02 -7.02 -10.48
N SER A 415 -10.47 -5.85 -10.04
CA SER A 415 -10.05 -4.59 -10.63
C SER A 415 -8.61 -4.19 -10.35
N ALA A 416 -7.99 -4.63 -9.25
CA ALA A 416 -6.73 -4.04 -8.85
C ALA A 416 -5.55 -5.00 -8.74
N ASN A 417 -5.68 -6.14 -8.10
CA ASN A 417 -4.53 -7.04 -7.89
C ASN A 417 -4.93 -8.50 -7.57
N PRO A 418 -5.32 -9.30 -8.56
CA PRO A 418 -5.76 -10.69 -8.34
C PRO A 418 -4.64 -11.60 -7.82
N THR A 419 -3.41 -11.12 -7.73
CA THR A 419 -2.25 -11.93 -7.35
C THR A 419 -2.08 -12.09 -5.84
N TYR A 420 -2.66 -11.21 -5.02
CA TYR A 420 -2.59 -11.29 -3.57
C TYR A 420 -3.74 -12.14 -3.01
N GLN A 421 -3.54 -13.45 -2.97
CA GLN A 421 -4.50 -14.39 -2.41
C GLN A 421 -4.17 -14.67 -0.94
N ILE A 422 -5.20 -14.70 -0.08
CA ILE A 422 -5.07 -15.17 1.31
C ILE A 422 -4.79 -16.65 1.28
N VAL A 423 -3.64 -17.06 1.83
CA VAL A 423 -3.16 -18.44 1.80
C VAL A 423 -3.25 -19.14 3.15
N GLY A 424 -3.62 -18.43 4.22
CA GLY A 424 -3.74 -18.97 5.56
C GLY A 424 -3.86 -17.88 6.62
N ASP A 425 -3.84 -18.31 7.86
CA ASP A 425 -3.87 -17.41 9.02
C ASP A 425 -2.56 -17.49 9.79
N LEU A 426 -2.08 -16.36 10.27
CA LEU A 426 -0.82 -16.27 11.02
C LEU A 426 -0.84 -17.15 12.27
N GLN A 427 -2.00 -17.31 12.91
CA GLN A 427 -2.17 -18.16 14.09
C GLN A 427 -1.87 -19.63 13.79
N ASP A 428 -2.17 -20.11 12.58
CA ASP A 428 -1.90 -21.51 12.20
C ASP A 428 -0.40 -21.78 12.09
N TRP A 429 0.40 -20.76 11.76
CA TRP A 429 1.85 -20.87 11.59
C TRP A 429 2.63 -20.55 12.87
N THR A 430 2.02 -19.85 13.83
CA THR A 430 2.64 -19.42 15.08
C THR A 430 2.24 -20.27 16.29
N ARG A 431 1.34 -21.24 16.14
CA ARG A 431 0.98 -22.18 17.20
C ARG A 431 2.25 -22.92 17.69
N GLY A 432 2.65 -22.68 18.93
CA GLY A 432 3.86 -23.23 19.53
C GLY A 432 4.99 -22.22 19.77
N TRP A 433 4.82 -20.93 19.43
CA TRP A 433 5.81 -19.90 19.73
C TRP A 433 5.72 -19.36 21.17
N ALA A 434 4.66 -19.66 21.87
CA ALA A 434 4.38 -19.17 23.22
C ALA A 434 5.04 -20.03 24.33
N ASN A 435 5.96 -20.96 24.00
CA ASN A 435 6.71 -21.76 24.98
C ASN A 435 8.20 -21.48 24.90
#